data_287f57f4b8527e389e89869a4095ee1a
#
_entry.id   287f57f4b8527e389e89869a4095ee1a
#
_cell.length_a   1.000
_cell.length_b   1.000
_cell.length_c   1.000
_cell.angle_alpha   90.00
_cell.angle_beta   90.00
_cell.angle_gamma   90.00
#
_symmetry.space_group_name_H-M   'P 1'
#
loop_
_entity.id
_entity.type
_entity.pdbx_description
1 polymer ?
#
loop_
_entity_poly.entity_id
_entity_poly.type
_entity_poly.pdbx_seq_one_letter_code
_entity_poly.pdbx_strand_id
1 'polypeptide(L)'
;MRQNPVYSREMKVSARSPRFPLILSLFNGILCLAALINMYSVVLRVRTNATIQYSSFMGIYEFVTAIEFILLMFIVPAVTAASISGERERQTLDLMLTTQMTAAQIVTGKLMGALSSLFVLILSSFPAVAMVFVYGGITWWDALSLIFCYVAVAFMAGSLGIFFSSVFRRST
;
A
#
# COMPACT_ATOMS: atom_id res chain seq x y z
N MET A 1 -10.27 -16.10 20.12
CA MET A 1 -8.91 -15.62 19.77
C MET A 1 -8.71 -14.26 20.41
N ARG A 2 -7.78 -14.11 21.36
CA ARG A 2 -7.45 -12.78 21.94
C ARG A 2 -6.75 -11.98 20.86
N GLN A 3 -7.42 -10.96 20.35
CA GLN A 3 -6.81 -10.04 19.39
C GLN A 3 -5.59 -9.36 20.07
N ASN A 4 -4.49 -9.26 19.33
CA ASN A 4 -3.29 -8.60 19.85
C ASN A 4 -3.65 -7.13 20.18
N PRO A 5 -3.53 -6.68 21.43
CA PRO A 5 -3.96 -5.34 21.84
C PRO A 5 -3.18 -4.24 21.10
N VAL A 6 -1.94 -4.49 20.68
CA VAL A 6 -1.15 -3.57 19.85
C VAL A 6 -1.80 -3.37 18.50
N TYR A 7 -2.22 -4.44 17.83
CA TYR A 7 -2.93 -4.37 16.55
C TYR A 7 -4.21 -3.53 16.64
N SER A 8 -5.05 -3.79 17.65
CA SER A 8 -6.29 -3.02 17.85
C SER A 8 -6.04 -1.53 18.10
N ARG A 9 -4.95 -1.20 18.81
CA ARG A 9 -4.53 0.18 19.03
C ARG A 9 -4.05 0.83 17.73
N GLU A 10 -3.17 0.16 16.97
CA GLU A 10 -2.65 0.67 15.70
C GLU A 10 -3.78 0.98 14.71
N MET A 11 -4.75 0.08 14.58
CA MET A 11 -5.91 0.30 13.70
C MET A 11 -6.72 1.55 14.10
N LYS A 12 -6.97 1.75 15.40
CA LYS A 12 -7.69 2.92 15.89
C LYS A 12 -6.90 4.22 15.69
N VAL A 13 -5.59 4.18 15.88
CA VAL A 13 -4.71 5.35 15.68
C VAL A 13 -4.62 5.70 14.19
N SER A 14 -4.43 4.72 13.32
CA SER A 14 -4.44 4.92 11.85
C SER A 14 -5.77 5.51 11.37
N ALA A 15 -6.91 4.94 11.81
CA ALA A 15 -8.23 5.41 11.40
C ALA A 15 -8.56 6.85 11.86
N ARG A 16 -8.01 7.28 13.00
CA ARG A 16 -8.22 8.64 13.54
C ARG A 16 -7.16 9.65 13.10
N SER A 17 -6.06 9.22 12.53
CA SER A 17 -4.99 10.11 12.07
C SER A 17 -5.37 10.75 10.74
N PRO A 18 -5.26 12.08 10.58
CA PRO A 18 -5.51 12.76 9.30
C PRO A 18 -4.45 12.41 8.23
N ARG A 19 -3.34 11.79 8.63
CA ARG A 19 -2.26 11.39 7.72
C ARG A 19 -2.67 10.26 6.81
N PHE A 20 -3.43 9.28 7.33
CA PHE A 20 -3.84 8.11 6.55
C PHE A 20 -4.78 8.45 5.39
N PRO A 21 -5.90 9.20 5.58
CA PRO A 21 -6.74 9.63 4.47
C PRO A 21 -6.01 10.55 3.48
N LEU A 22 -5.03 11.33 3.93
CA LEU A 22 -4.21 12.16 3.03
C LEU A 22 -3.33 11.27 2.13
N ILE A 23 -2.64 10.27 2.69
CA ILE A 23 -1.86 9.30 1.92
C ILE A 23 -2.75 8.55 0.94
N LEU A 24 -3.94 8.11 1.38
CA LEU A 24 -4.93 7.43 0.55
C LEU A 24 -5.38 8.30 -0.63
N SER A 25 -5.71 9.56 -0.36
CA SER A 25 -6.14 10.54 -1.38
C SER A 25 -5.03 10.83 -2.39
N LEU A 26 -3.79 11.03 -1.91
CA LEU A 26 -2.64 11.27 -2.77
C LEU A 26 -2.34 10.05 -3.65
N PHE A 27 -2.36 8.85 -3.06
CA PHE A 27 -2.15 7.59 -3.76
C PHE A 27 -3.19 7.39 -4.88
N ASN A 28 -4.48 7.49 -4.56
CA ASN A 28 -5.53 7.36 -5.56
C ASN A 28 -5.50 8.50 -6.60
N GLY A 29 -5.14 9.72 -6.19
CA GLY A 29 -4.97 10.86 -7.09
C GLY A 29 -3.89 10.62 -8.14
N ILE A 30 -2.73 10.10 -7.73
CA ILE A 30 -1.64 9.75 -8.65
C ILE A 30 -2.08 8.62 -9.60
N LEU A 31 -2.71 7.56 -9.09
CA LEU A 31 -3.21 6.45 -9.92
C LEU A 31 -4.26 6.92 -10.93
N CYS A 32 -5.18 7.76 -10.51
CA CYS A 32 -6.21 8.31 -11.38
C CYS A 32 -5.60 9.18 -12.49
N LEU A 33 -4.65 10.06 -12.15
CA LEU A 33 -3.92 10.85 -13.13
C LEU A 33 -3.15 9.99 -14.11
N ALA A 34 -2.45 8.96 -13.64
CA ALA A 34 -1.71 8.03 -14.47
C ALA A 34 -2.63 7.28 -15.44
N ALA A 35 -3.77 6.80 -14.95
CA ALA A 35 -4.78 6.14 -15.78
C ALA A 35 -5.35 7.07 -16.84
N LEU A 36 -5.68 8.32 -16.49
CA LEU A 36 -6.21 9.33 -17.41
C LEU A 36 -5.19 9.70 -18.51
N ILE A 37 -3.93 9.93 -18.14
CA ILE A 37 -2.87 10.26 -19.10
C ILE A 37 -2.67 9.11 -20.10
N ASN A 38 -2.63 7.88 -19.59
CA ASN A 38 -2.47 6.71 -20.45
C ASN A 38 -3.69 6.51 -21.36
N MET A 39 -4.91 6.61 -20.83
CA MET A 39 -6.14 6.53 -21.60
C MET A 39 -6.19 7.61 -22.71
N TYR A 40 -5.80 8.84 -22.39
CA TYR A 40 -5.70 9.90 -23.36
C TYR A 40 -4.74 9.55 -24.51
N SER A 41 -3.57 8.99 -24.18
CA SER A 41 -2.59 8.55 -25.18
C SER A 41 -3.12 7.44 -26.09
N VAL A 42 -3.89 6.49 -25.55
CA VAL A 42 -4.54 5.42 -26.33
C VAL A 42 -5.60 5.98 -27.26
N VAL A 43 -6.44 6.90 -26.78
CA VAL A 43 -7.47 7.55 -27.60
C VAL A 43 -6.86 8.32 -28.79
N LEU A 44 -5.74 9.02 -28.56
CA LEU A 44 -5.02 9.70 -29.64
C LEU A 44 -4.50 8.71 -30.68
N ARG A 45 -3.91 7.59 -30.27
CA ARG A 45 -3.42 6.55 -31.19
C ARG A 45 -4.53 5.91 -32.00
N VAL A 46 -5.69 5.66 -31.39
CA VAL A 46 -6.86 5.11 -32.08
C VAL A 46 -7.38 6.10 -33.15
N ARG A 47 -7.38 7.40 -32.86
CA ARG A 47 -7.78 8.44 -33.81
C ARG A 47 -6.85 8.52 -35.04
N THR A 48 -5.54 8.30 -34.81
CA THR A 48 -4.56 8.38 -35.92
C THR A 48 -4.52 7.12 -36.77
N ASN A 49 -4.71 5.94 -36.18
CA ASN A 49 -4.52 4.65 -36.86
C ASN A 49 -5.83 3.95 -37.27
N ALA A 50 -7.00 4.50 -36.87
CA ALA A 50 -8.35 3.95 -37.15
C ALA A 50 -8.56 2.46 -36.75
N THR A 51 -7.64 1.86 -35.98
CA THR A 51 -7.72 0.47 -35.52
C THR A 51 -7.71 0.40 -34.01
N ILE A 52 -8.71 -0.23 -33.43
CA ILE A 52 -8.75 -0.53 -31.99
C ILE A 52 -7.96 -1.82 -31.78
N GLN A 53 -6.76 -1.71 -31.23
CA GLN A 53 -5.98 -2.89 -30.83
C GLN A 53 -6.19 -3.17 -29.33
N TYR A 54 -6.62 -4.38 -29.00
CA TYR A 54 -6.75 -4.86 -27.62
C TYR A 54 -5.44 -4.76 -26.82
N SER A 55 -4.29 -4.89 -27.49
CA SER A 55 -2.97 -4.70 -26.90
C SER A 55 -2.77 -3.30 -26.31
N SER A 56 -3.47 -2.29 -26.78
CA SER A 56 -3.39 -0.92 -26.24
C SER A 56 -4.01 -0.83 -24.84
N PHE A 57 -5.05 -1.61 -24.54
CA PHE A 57 -5.67 -1.66 -23.22
C PHE A 57 -4.82 -2.44 -22.21
N MET A 58 -4.12 -3.47 -22.67
CA MET A 58 -3.16 -4.20 -21.84
C MET A 58 -2.00 -3.29 -21.39
N GLY A 59 -1.55 -2.39 -22.26
CA GLY A 59 -0.55 -1.37 -21.89
C GLY A 59 -1.02 -0.38 -20.81
N ILE A 60 -2.33 -0.09 -20.72
CA ILE A 60 -2.87 0.73 -19.60
C ILE A 60 -2.73 -0.03 -18.28
N TYR A 61 -3.08 -1.31 -18.29
CA TYR A 61 -2.95 -2.15 -17.10
C TYR A 61 -1.50 -2.23 -16.61
N GLU A 62 -0.57 -2.59 -17.49
CA GLU A 62 0.84 -2.68 -17.15
C GLU A 62 1.38 -1.36 -16.59
N PHE A 63 1.00 -0.25 -17.16
CA PHE A 63 1.45 1.07 -16.72
C PHE A 63 0.88 1.45 -15.35
N VAL A 64 -0.43 1.25 -15.14
CA VAL A 64 -1.08 1.57 -13.86
C VAL A 64 -0.58 0.67 -12.75
N THR A 65 -0.46 -0.63 -13.00
CA THR A 65 0.04 -1.59 -12.01
C THR A 65 1.52 -1.37 -11.68
N ALA A 66 2.34 -0.97 -12.66
CA ALA A 66 3.73 -0.59 -12.42
C ALA A 66 3.84 0.64 -11.50
N ILE A 67 3.04 1.68 -11.75
CA ILE A 67 3.01 2.87 -10.87
C ILE A 67 2.50 2.50 -9.48
N GLU A 68 1.45 1.69 -9.39
CA GLU A 68 0.92 1.21 -8.12
C GLU A 68 1.98 0.44 -7.32
N PHE A 69 2.71 -0.45 -7.99
CA PHE A 69 3.81 -1.21 -7.38
C PHE A 69 4.91 -0.29 -6.84
N ILE A 70 5.33 0.69 -7.64
CA ILE A 70 6.36 1.67 -7.24
C ILE A 70 5.86 2.48 -6.03
N LEU A 71 4.64 2.98 -6.07
CA LEU A 71 4.05 3.73 -4.96
C LEU A 71 3.99 2.90 -3.68
N LEU A 72 3.55 1.64 -3.75
CA LEU A 72 3.53 0.74 -2.61
C LEU A 72 4.94 0.50 -2.07
N MET A 73 5.93 0.31 -2.94
CA MET A 73 7.32 0.10 -2.53
C MET A 73 7.91 1.27 -1.73
N PHE A 74 7.42 2.51 -1.97
CA PHE A 74 7.82 3.70 -1.19
C PHE A 74 6.93 3.95 0.03
N ILE A 75 5.62 3.80 -0.11
CA ILE A 75 4.66 4.10 0.97
C ILE A 75 4.82 3.12 2.13
N VAL A 76 5.02 1.83 1.83
CA VAL A 76 5.12 0.78 2.86
C VAL A 76 6.27 1.04 3.83
N PRO A 77 7.52 1.20 3.38
CA PRO A 77 8.62 1.53 4.29
C PRO A 77 8.43 2.86 4.98
N ALA A 78 7.88 3.88 4.29
CA ALA A 78 7.66 5.20 4.89
C ALA A 78 6.68 5.14 6.08
N VAL A 79 5.61 4.35 5.96
CA VAL A 79 4.63 4.15 7.04
C VAL A 79 5.21 3.30 8.18
N THR A 80 6.00 2.28 7.85
CA THR A 80 6.54 1.34 8.85
C THR A 80 7.81 1.85 9.51
N ALA A 81 8.62 2.65 8.82
CA ALA A 81 9.89 3.18 9.34
C ALA A 81 9.72 4.04 10.61
N ALA A 82 8.65 4.83 10.70
CA ALA A 82 8.36 5.64 11.88
C ALA A 82 7.64 4.88 13.00
N SER A 83 7.33 3.61 12.79
CA SER A 83 6.45 2.85 13.68
C SER A 83 7.05 2.62 15.08
N ILE A 84 8.30 2.21 15.19
CA ILE A 84 8.98 1.96 16.47
C ILE A 84 9.76 3.19 16.91
N SER A 85 10.51 3.82 16.02
CA SER A 85 11.29 5.01 16.32
C SER A 85 10.43 6.17 16.82
N GLY A 86 9.25 6.36 16.24
CA GLY A 86 8.30 7.38 16.68
C GLY A 86 7.72 7.14 18.08
N GLU A 87 7.55 5.88 18.50
CA GLU A 87 7.15 5.56 19.88
C GLU A 87 8.30 5.75 20.88
N ARG A 88 9.52 5.45 20.45
CA ARG A 88 10.71 5.73 21.24
C ARG A 88 10.91 7.22 21.49
N GLU A 89 10.73 8.05 20.45
CA GLU A 89 10.80 9.52 20.58
C GLU A 89 9.73 10.07 21.53
N ARG A 90 8.54 9.47 21.54
CA ARG A 90 7.43 9.85 22.44
C ARG A 90 7.53 9.23 23.83
N GLN A 91 8.59 8.46 24.13
CA GLN A 91 8.79 7.72 25.39
C GLN A 91 7.63 6.76 25.73
N THR A 92 6.82 6.38 24.73
CA THR A 92 5.71 5.43 24.92
C THR A 92 6.16 3.98 24.80
N LEU A 93 7.33 3.73 24.20
CA LEU A 93 7.89 2.40 24.05
C LEU A 93 8.21 1.78 25.42
N ASP A 94 8.80 2.56 26.35
CA ASP A 94 9.15 2.08 27.69
C ASP A 94 7.89 1.69 28.49
N LEU A 95 6.81 2.45 28.33
CA LEU A 95 5.52 2.10 28.92
C LEU A 95 4.94 0.80 28.35
N MET A 96 5.17 0.50 27.07
CA MET A 96 4.74 -0.78 26.47
C MET A 96 5.58 -1.95 26.95
N LEU A 97 6.88 -1.73 27.21
CA LEU A 97 7.79 -2.75 27.72
C LEU A 97 7.57 -3.05 29.22
N THR A 98 7.00 -2.12 29.99
CA THR A 98 6.62 -2.36 31.39
C THR A 98 5.34 -3.20 31.52
N THR A 99 4.57 -3.33 30.46
CA THR A 99 3.42 -4.24 30.42
C THR A 99 3.89 -5.68 30.16
N GLN A 100 3.06 -6.68 30.50
CA GLN A 100 3.38 -8.12 30.30
C GLN A 100 3.38 -8.54 28.82
N MET A 101 3.84 -7.66 27.90
CA MET A 101 3.86 -7.93 26.46
C MET A 101 5.25 -8.37 26.03
N THR A 102 5.31 -9.41 25.21
CA THR A 102 6.57 -9.85 24.61
C THR A 102 6.96 -8.94 23.43
N ALA A 103 8.27 -8.76 23.21
CA ALA A 103 8.76 -8.00 22.04
C ALA A 103 8.19 -8.53 20.71
N ALA A 104 8.02 -9.85 20.59
CA ALA A 104 7.41 -10.47 19.41
C ALA A 104 5.95 -10.03 19.22
N GLN A 105 5.17 -9.89 20.28
CA GLN A 105 3.78 -9.40 20.20
C GLN A 105 3.71 -7.94 19.76
N ILE A 106 4.67 -7.11 20.16
CA ILE A 106 4.76 -5.71 19.73
C ILE A 106 5.08 -5.64 18.24
N VAL A 107 6.12 -6.34 17.79
CA VAL A 107 6.57 -6.34 16.39
C VAL A 107 5.49 -6.91 15.47
N THR A 108 4.91 -8.05 15.81
CA THR A 108 3.84 -8.67 15.00
C THR A 108 2.58 -7.81 14.97
N GLY A 109 2.20 -7.18 16.10
CA GLY A 109 1.06 -6.28 16.15
C GLY A 109 1.23 -5.06 15.26
N LYS A 110 2.43 -4.47 15.24
CA LYS A 110 2.76 -3.34 14.37
C LYS A 110 2.80 -3.74 12.90
N LEU A 111 3.42 -4.87 12.58
CA LEU A 111 3.45 -5.39 11.22
C LEU A 111 2.03 -5.64 10.69
N MET A 112 1.19 -6.28 11.48
CA MET A 112 -0.22 -6.51 11.10
C MET A 112 -1.01 -5.21 10.94
N GLY A 113 -0.76 -4.20 11.79
CA GLY A 113 -1.37 -2.87 11.65
C GLY A 113 -0.96 -2.19 10.34
N ALA A 114 0.33 -2.23 9.99
CA ALA A 114 0.83 -1.71 8.72
C ALA A 114 0.24 -2.47 7.52
N LEU A 115 0.25 -3.80 7.55
CA LEU A 115 -0.35 -4.64 6.49
C LEU A 115 -1.84 -4.37 6.30
N SER A 116 -2.60 -4.13 7.38
CA SER A 116 -4.02 -3.77 7.28
C SER A 116 -4.22 -2.42 6.60
N SER A 117 -3.38 -1.43 6.89
CA SER A 117 -3.43 -0.12 6.23
C SER A 117 -3.10 -0.24 4.74
N LEU A 118 -2.14 -1.10 4.39
CA LEU A 118 -1.78 -1.39 3.00
C LEU A 118 -2.88 -2.13 2.26
N PHE A 119 -3.55 -3.06 2.93
CA PHE A 119 -4.70 -3.76 2.35
C PHE A 119 -5.81 -2.78 1.98
N VAL A 120 -6.04 -1.74 2.80
CA VAL A 120 -7.00 -0.67 2.46
C VAL A 120 -6.53 0.14 1.25
N LEU A 121 -5.21 0.44 1.12
CA LEU A 121 -4.65 1.11 -0.07
C LEU A 121 -4.87 0.27 -1.33
N ILE A 122 -4.54 -1.01 -1.31
CA ILE A 122 -4.75 -1.94 -2.43
C ILE A 122 -6.24 -2.05 -2.77
N LEU A 123 -7.11 -2.13 -1.76
CA LEU A 123 -8.55 -2.19 -2.00
C LEU A 123 -9.08 -0.89 -2.60
N SER A 124 -8.50 0.26 -2.25
CA SER A 124 -8.90 1.56 -2.79
C SER A 124 -8.46 1.78 -4.24
N SER A 125 -7.44 1.05 -4.74
CA SER A 125 -7.03 1.09 -6.15
C SER A 125 -7.91 0.20 -7.04
N PHE A 126 -8.73 -0.67 -6.45
CA PHE A 126 -9.60 -1.59 -7.19
C PHE A 126 -10.45 -0.94 -8.29
N PRO A 127 -11.05 0.26 -8.11
CA PRO A 127 -11.79 0.92 -9.19
C PRO A 127 -10.94 1.24 -10.42
N ALA A 128 -9.66 1.59 -10.23
CA ALA A 128 -8.74 1.87 -11.33
C ALA A 128 -8.39 0.60 -12.12
N VAL A 129 -8.14 -0.51 -11.41
CA VAL A 129 -7.89 -1.82 -12.01
C VAL A 129 -9.17 -2.39 -12.65
N ALA A 130 -10.33 -2.19 -12.03
CA ALA A 130 -11.62 -2.66 -12.54
C ALA A 130 -11.99 -2.03 -13.89
N MET A 131 -11.63 -0.77 -14.14
CA MET A 131 -11.84 -0.15 -15.45
C MET A 131 -11.15 -0.93 -16.56
N VAL A 132 -9.91 -1.35 -16.34
CA VAL A 132 -9.14 -2.11 -17.34
C VAL A 132 -9.74 -3.51 -17.54
N PHE A 133 -10.25 -4.10 -16.45
CA PHE A 133 -10.93 -5.41 -16.48
C PHE A 133 -12.19 -5.38 -17.37
N VAL A 134 -12.98 -4.30 -17.30
CA VAL A 134 -14.19 -4.12 -18.11
C VAL A 134 -13.87 -4.05 -19.60
N TYR A 135 -12.72 -3.51 -19.98
CA TYR A 135 -12.26 -3.45 -21.38
C TYR A 135 -11.67 -4.76 -21.92
N GLY A 136 -11.62 -5.83 -21.10
CA GLY A 136 -11.34 -7.20 -21.54
C GLY A 136 -9.87 -7.54 -21.75
N GLY A 137 -8.94 -6.76 -21.16
CA GLY A 137 -7.50 -7.02 -21.31
C GLY A 137 -6.89 -7.98 -20.29
N ILE A 138 -7.63 -8.38 -19.25
CA ILE A 138 -7.08 -9.07 -18.07
C ILE A 138 -7.96 -10.25 -17.68
N THR A 139 -7.34 -11.36 -17.28
CA THR A 139 -8.02 -12.52 -16.73
C THR A 139 -8.11 -12.44 -15.20
N TRP A 140 -9.01 -13.20 -14.60
CA TRP A 140 -9.12 -13.32 -13.15
C TRP A 140 -7.82 -13.81 -12.49
N TRP A 141 -7.07 -14.65 -13.20
CA TRP A 141 -5.78 -15.16 -12.73
C TRP A 141 -4.71 -14.07 -12.66
N ASP A 142 -4.71 -13.15 -13.60
CA ASP A 142 -3.79 -12.01 -13.61
C ASP A 142 -4.07 -11.09 -12.42
N ALA A 143 -5.35 -10.78 -12.16
CA ALA A 143 -5.76 -9.98 -11.01
C ALA A 143 -5.39 -10.64 -9.67
N LEU A 144 -5.59 -11.97 -9.55
CA LEU A 144 -5.26 -12.71 -8.34
C LEU A 144 -3.74 -12.75 -8.11
N SER A 145 -2.96 -12.98 -9.17
CA SER A 145 -1.49 -13.01 -9.10
C SER A 145 -0.93 -11.66 -8.71
N LEU A 146 -1.52 -10.57 -9.18
CA LEU A 146 -1.16 -9.20 -8.86
C LEU A 146 -1.40 -8.89 -7.37
N ILE A 147 -2.58 -9.26 -6.83
CA ILE A 147 -2.88 -9.09 -5.42
C ILE A 147 -1.88 -9.87 -4.56
N PHE A 148 -1.58 -11.11 -4.94
CA PHE A 148 -0.59 -11.93 -4.24
C PHE A 148 0.81 -11.29 -4.26
N CYS A 149 1.23 -10.77 -5.41
CA CYS A 149 2.48 -10.04 -5.56
C CYS A 149 2.53 -8.81 -4.65
N TYR A 150 1.47 -8.01 -4.60
CA TYR A 150 1.39 -6.83 -3.74
C TYR A 150 1.46 -7.18 -2.25
N VAL A 151 0.76 -8.23 -1.83
CA VAL A 151 0.82 -8.71 -0.45
C VAL A 151 2.24 -9.20 -0.10
N ALA A 152 2.91 -9.94 -0.98
CA ALA A 152 4.27 -10.40 -0.76
C ALA A 152 5.26 -9.23 -0.64
N VAL A 153 5.18 -8.25 -1.54
CA VAL A 153 6.01 -7.04 -1.50
C VAL A 153 5.74 -6.21 -0.25
N ALA A 154 4.47 -6.04 0.11
CA ALA A 154 4.07 -5.33 1.32
C ALA A 154 4.64 -5.99 2.58
N PHE A 155 4.63 -7.32 2.64
CA PHE A 155 5.20 -8.08 3.75
C PHE A 155 6.72 -7.91 3.84
N MET A 156 7.43 -8.04 2.71
CA MET A 156 8.88 -7.83 2.65
C MET A 156 9.26 -6.40 3.00
N ALA A 157 8.66 -5.41 2.34
CA ALA A 157 8.95 -4.01 2.56
C ALA A 157 8.56 -3.54 3.97
N GLY A 158 7.43 -4.04 4.50
CA GLY A 158 6.98 -3.77 5.86
C GLY A 158 7.91 -4.33 6.92
N SER A 159 8.39 -5.57 6.75
CA SER A 159 9.35 -6.18 7.67
C SER A 159 10.70 -5.46 7.67
N LEU A 160 11.20 -5.06 6.50
CA LEU A 160 12.40 -4.24 6.38
C LEU A 160 12.22 -2.87 7.03
N GLY A 161 11.09 -2.20 6.83
CA GLY A 161 10.79 -0.93 7.45
C GLY A 161 10.77 -1.01 8.97
N ILE A 162 10.16 -2.05 9.55
CA ILE A 162 10.16 -2.27 11.00
C ILE A 162 11.57 -2.61 11.51
N PHE A 163 12.32 -3.42 10.76
CA PHE A 163 13.72 -3.73 11.10
C PHE A 163 14.55 -2.45 11.20
N PHE A 164 14.53 -1.61 10.18
CA PHE A 164 15.24 -0.33 10.20
C PHE A 164 14.73 0.59 11.32
N SER A 165 13.42 0.65 11.54
CA SER A 165 12.82 1.42 12.64
C SER A 165 13.28 0.97 14.02
N SER A 166 13.60 -0.32 14.18
CA SER A 166 14.12 -0.85 15.45
C SER A 166 15.59 -0.51 15.68
N VAL A 167 16.39 -0.45 14.60
CA VAL A 167 17.83 -0.18 14.64
C VAL A 167 18.12 1.31 14.81
N PHE A 168 17.43 2.16 14.04
CA PHE A 168 17.64 3.61 14.10
C PHE A 168 16.95 4.24 15.31
N ARG A 169 17.69 5.11 16.03
CA ARG A 169 17.18 5.78 17.24
C ARG A 169 16.32 7.02 16.96
N ARG A 170 16.40 7.61 15.77
CA ARG A 170 15.66 8.81 15.38
C ARG A 170 14.92 8.56 14.07
N SER A 171 13.67 9.01 14.01
CA SER A 171 12.91 9.11 12.78
C SER A 171 13.06 10.54 12.27
N THR A 172 14.09 10.81 11.53
CA THR A 172 14.25 12.09 10.80
C THR A 172 13.53 11.98 9.47
#